data_0073579440e90724d0f8c927221480cc
#
_entry.id   0073579440e90724d0f8c927221480cc
#
_cell.length_a   1.000
_cell.length_b   1.000
_cell.length_c   1.000
_cell.angle_alpha   90.00
_cell.angle_beta   90.00
_cell.angle_gamma   90.00
#
_symmetry.space_group_name_H-M   'P 1'
#
loop_
_entity.id
_entity.type
_entity.pdbx_description
1 polymer ?
#
loop_
_entity_poly.entity_id
_entity_poly.type
_entity_poly.pdbx_seq_one_letter_code
_entity_poly.pdbx_strand_id
1 'polypeptide(L)'
;MVLALTGLTVHAQWNNWHTTQAISSGFGLLGSMIESAERKKAMEIWEREKKQYQPTFKEAQEKAKQLEQQENWSEALEKYEEVAKLNCDYGYTDQKGISTKITSLYEKAGRTEEGPSVVNNKSVTLADYSQYRFTLQNPISKGKKDNTTTKIVRVSCSDSETRIELECEAVFPNFDVCIQPGTYIKSKGSGKMRLSSVENIATCPTCTVIPWPYQKLRFALLFPALPETAEVFDLIEPSSDWKFKDIRCK
;
A
#
# COMPACT_ATOMS: atom_id res chain seq x y z
N MET A 1 -36.16 -14.29 -5.90
CA MET A 1 -34.73 -14.61 -6.01
C MET A 1 -33.92 -13.32 -5.91
N VAL A 2 -33.87 -12.70 -4.75
CA VAL A 2 -33.01 -11.53 -4.41
C VAL A 2 -32.78 -11.57 -2.90
N LEU A 3 -31.80 -12.29 -2.38
CA LEU A 3 -31.46 -12.28 -0.95
C LEU A 3 -30.06 -12.88 -0.67
N ALA A 4 -29.07 -12.58 -1.52
CA ALA A 4 -27.72 -13.08 -1.30
C ALA A 4 -26.61 -12.02 -1.41
N LEU A 5 -26.93 -10.73 -1.35
CA LEU A 5 -25.94 -9.64 -1.53
C LEU A 5 -25.72 -8.76 -0.30
N THR A 6 -26.34 -9.06 0.86
CA THR A 6 -26.27 -8.17 2.03
C THR A 6 -25.14 -8.49 3.01
N GLY A 7 -24.48 -9.66 2.90
CA GLY A 7 -23.40 -10.05 3.83
C GLY A 7 -22.03 -9.46 3.49
N LEU A 8 -21.72 -9.28 2.22
CA LEU A 8 -20.40 -8.81 1.77
C LEU A 8 -20.20 -7.30 1.88
N THR A 9 -21.31 -6.54 1.83
CA THR A 9 -21.26 -5.06 1.92
C THR A 9 -21.01 -4.54 3.33
N VAL A 10 -21.38 -5.28 4.37
CA VAL A 10 -21.20 -4.85 5.76
C VAL A 10 -19.72 -4.92 6.18
N HIS A 11 -18.99 -5.97 5.79
CA HIS A 11 -17.57 -6.09 6.11
C HIS A 11 -16.69 -5.06 5.38
N ALA A 12 -16.98 -4.77 4.11
CA ALA A 12 -16.25 -3.74 3.35
C ALA A 12 -16.48 -2.32 3.89
N GLN A 13 -17.67 -2.03 4.45
CA GLN A 13 -17.97 -0.74 5.07
C GLN A 13 -17.28 -0.54 6.42
N TRP A 14 -17.06 -1.61 7.21
CA TRP A 14 -16.39 -1.52 8.51
C TRP A 14 -14.90 -1.27 8.42
N ASN A 15 -14.22 -1.90 7.48
CA ASN A 15 -12.82 -1.62 7.21
C ASN A 15 -12.59 -0.15 6.78
N ASN A 16 -13.60 0.48 6.16
CA ASN A 16 -13.61 1.92 5.88
C ASN A 16 -13.83 2.81 7.13
N TRP A 17 -14.36 2.32 8.23
CA TRP A 17 -14.76 3.20 9.33
C TRP A 17 -13.58 3.73 10.15
N HIS A 18 -12.50 2.97 10.34
CA HIS A 18 -11.27 3.47 10.94
C HIS A 18 -10.52 4.44 10.02
N THR A 19 -10.77 4.38 8.71
CA THR A 19 -10.29 5.35 7.71
C THR A 19 -11.25 6.52 7.49
N THR A 20 -12.51 6.42 7.88
CA THR A 20 -13.56 7.45 7.59
C THR A 20 -13.44 8.70 8.46
N GLN A 21 -12.57 8.78 9.44
CA GLN A 21 -12.19 10.08 10.00
C GLN A 21 -11.51 10.99 8.97
N ALA A 22 -11.02 10.44 7.85
CA ALA A 22 -10.38 11.18 6.77
C ALA A 22 -11.34 11.57 5.61
N ILE A 23 -12.56 11.01 5.53
CA ILE A 23 -13.48 11.20 4.39
C ILE A 23 -14.76 11.95 4.76
N SER A 24 -14.87 12.49 5.97
CA SER A 24 -16.11 13.12 6.46
C SER A 24 -16.43 14.51 5.90
N SER A 25 -15.83 14.94 4.78
CA SER A 25 -16.07 16.28 4.22
C SER A 25 -16.93 16.34 2.96
N GLY A 26 -17.70 15.30 2.57
CA GLY A 26 -18.33 15.28 1.25
C GLY A 26 -19.79 14.83 1.13
N PHE A 27 -20.48 14.35 2.17
CA PHE A 27 -21.88 13.92 2.03
C PHE A 27 -22.84 14.74 2.90
N GLY A 28 -23.77 15.40 2.21
CA GLY A 28 -24.66 16.38 2.79
C GLY A 28 -25.74 15.84 3.74
N LEU A 29 -26.30 16.75 4.49
CA LEU A 29 -27.21 16.70 5.65
C LEU A 29 -28.49 15.88 5.58
N LEU A 30 -28.86 15.25 4.48
CA LEU A 30 -30.10 14.49 4.32
C LEU A 30 -29.96 12.97 4.51
N GLY A 31 -28.72 12.43 4.45
CA GLY A 31 -28.43 11.02 4.76
C GLY A 31 -28.32 10.69 6.25
N SER A 32 -28.24 11.68 7.12
CA SER A 32 -27.78 11.53 8.50
C SER A 32 -28.76 10.84 9.48
N MET A 33 -30.03 10.82 9.23
CA MET A 33 -30.99 10.28 10.20
C MET A 33 -31.34 8.80 10.00
N ILE A 34 -31.39 8.31 8.76
CA ILE A 34 -31.55 6.87 8.47
C ILE A 34 -30.25 6.16 8.76
N GLU A 35 -29.09 6.78 8.44
CA GLU A 35 -27.75 6.30 8.75
C GLU A 35 -27.48 6.07 10.25
N SER A 36 -28.10 6.83 11.18
CA SER A 36 -27.79 6.73 12.61
C SER A 36 -28.30 5.44 13.27
N ALA A 37 -29.50 4.98 12.90
CA ALA A 37 -30.09 3.75 13.45
C ALA A 37 -29.42 2.49 12.88
N GLU A 38 -29.10 2.50 11.58
CA GLU A 38 -28.36 1.41 10.93
C GLU A 38 -26.92 1.32 11.43
N ARG A 39 -26.24 2.45 11.62
CA ARG A 39 -24.92 2.51 12.23
C ARG A 39 -24.92 1.97 13.66
N LYS A 40 -25.89 2.34 14.48
CA LYS A 40 -26.01 1.83 15.84
C LYS A 40 -26.17 0.31 15.86
N LYS A 41 -27.06 -0.23 15.02
CA LYS A 41 -27.25 -1.68 14.89
C LYS A 41 -25.99 -2.38 14.41
N ALA A 42 -25.29 -1.82 13.44
CA ALA A 42 -24.04 -2.35 12.94
C ALA A 42 -22.94 -2.35 14.03
N MET A 43 -22.86 -1.27 14.85
CA MET A 43 -21.96 -1.21 16.01
C MET A 43 -22.25 -2.30 17.03
N GLU A 44 -23.51 -2.50 17.39
CA GLU A 44 -23.92 -3.54 18.35
C GLU A 44 -23.55 -4.95 17.85
N ILE A 45 -23.72 -5.21 16.55
CA ILE A 45 -23.32 -6.47 15.92
C ILE A 45 -21.78 -6.63 16.03
N TRP A 46 -21.04 -5.62 15.62
CA TRP A 46 -19.57 -5.64 15.66
C TRP A 46 -19.01 -5.83 17.07
N GLU A 47 -19.54 -5.11 18.07
CA GLU A 47 -19.10 -5.26 19.45
C GLU A 47 -19.38 -6.68 19.99
N ARG A 48 -20.52 -7.26 19.60
CA ARG A 48 -20.84 -8.65 19.95
C ARG A 48 -19.85 -9.62 19.29
N GLU A 49 -19.59 -9.48 17.99
CA GLU A 49 -18.63 -10.31 17.27
C GLU A 49 -17.23 -10.13 17.81
N LYS A 50 -16.80 -8.91 18.07
CA LYS A 50 -15.52 -8.60 18.71
C LYS A 50 -15.34 -9.38 20.01
N LYS A 51 -16.35 -9.39 20.90
CA LYS A 51 -16.32 -10.17 22.13
C LYS A 51 -16.28 -11.68 21.86
N GLN A 52 -17.02 -12.14 20.87
CA GLN A 52 -17.09 -13.55 20.48
C GLN A 52 -15.73 -14.06 19.96
N TYR A 53 -15.05 -13.30 19.12
CA TYR A 53 -13.79 -13.71 18.50
C TYR A 53 -12.52 -13.37 19.32
N GLN A 54 -12.66 -12.62 20.42
CA GLN A 54 -11.52 -12.29 21.26
C GLN A 54 -10.77 -13.52 21.82
N PRO A 55 -11.43 -14.60 22.28
CA PRO A 55 -10.72 -15.83 22.68
C PRO A 55 -9.93 -16.45 21.54
N THR A 56 -10.52 -16.56 20.33
CA THR A 56 -9.87 -17.11 19.14
C THR A 56 -8.63 -16.27 18.76
N PHE A 57 -8.73 -14.95 18.82
CA PHE A 57 -7.59 -14.06 18.60
C PHE A 57 -6.45 -14.33 19.57
N LYS A 58 -6.75 -14.46 20.88
CA LYS A 58 -5.74 -14.74 21.91
C LYS A 58 -5.09 -16.11 21.70
N GLU A 59 -5.88 -17.13 21.41
CA GLU A 59 -5.38 -18.47 21.15
C GLU A 59 -4.46 -18.50 19.93
N ALA A 60 -4.88 -17.89 18.81
CA ALA A 60 -4.05 -17.77 17.62
C ALA A 60 -2.74 -17.03 17.89
N GLN A 61 -2.80 -15.93 18.66
CA GLN A 61 -1.62 -15.15 19.02
C GLN A 61 -0.63 -15.94 19.90
N GLU A 62 -1.12 -16.66 20.90
CA GLU A 62 -0.26 -17.51 21.75
C GLU A 62 0.33 -18.67 20.96
N LYS A 63 -0.46 -19.33 20.09
CA LYS A 63 0.03 -20.38 19.22
C LYS A 63 1.10 -19.89 18.26
N ALA A 64 0.90 -18.71 17.65
CA ALA A 64 1.88 -18.08 16.78
C ALA A 64 3.22 -17.85 17.50
N LYS A 65 3.19 -17.33 18.74
CA LYS A 65 4.39 -17.13 19.55
C LYS A 65 5.09 -18.44 19.92
N GLN A 66 4.32 -19.50 20.26
CA GLN A 66 4.90 -20.81 20.57
C GLN A 66 5.62 -21.39 19.35
N LEU A 67 5.01 -21.32 18.17
CA LEU A 67 5.60 -21.79 16.93
C LEU A 67 6.87 -21.01 16.55
N GLU A 68 6.86 -19.69 16.77
CA GLU A 68 8.04 -18.84 16.60
C GLU A 68 9.19 -19.25 17.53
N GLN A 69 8.89 -19.56 18.81
CA GLN A 69 9.90 -20.04 19.79
C GLN A 69 10.46 -21.42 19.40
N GLN A 70 9.67 -22.24 18.72
CA GLN A 70 10.08 -23.55 18.20
C GLN A 70 10.78 -23.46 16.85
N GLU A 71 11.02 -22.23 16.34
CA GLU A 71 11.59 -21.97 15.02
C GLU A 71 10.80 -22.59 13.85
N ASN A 72 9.51 -22.90 14.08
CA ASN A 72 8.60 -23.35 13.04
C ASN A 72 8.01 -22.16 12.28
N TRP A 73 8.85 -21.55 11.44
CA TRP A 73 8.59 -20.25 10.81
C TRP A 73 7.36 -20.27 9.88
N SER A 74 7.16 -21.37 9.13
CA SER A 74 6.03 -21.46 8.19
C SER A 74 4.68 -21.51 8.90
N GLU A 75 4.55 -22.38 9.92
CA GLU A 75 3.32 -22.43 10.70
C GLU A 75 3.11 -21.19 11.56
N ALA A 76 4.19 -20.59 12.08
CA ALA A 76 4.12 -19.33 12.79
C ALA A 76 3.58 -18.22 11.87
N LEU A 77 4.06 -18.15 10.62
CA LEU A 77 3.58 -17.20 9.62
C LEU A 77 2.08 -17.33 9.38
N GLU A 78 1.59 -18.56 9.13
CA GLU A 78 0.14 -18.83 8.92
C GLU A 78 -0.69 -18.36 10.13
N LYS A 79 -0.21 -18.62 11.34
CA LYS A 79 -0.91 -18.16 12.55
C LYS A 79 -0.86 -16.66 12.76
N TYR A 80 0.24 -15.98 12.42
CA TYR A 80 0.28 -14.51 12.44
C TYR A 80 -0.60 -13.88 11.38
N GLU A 81 -0.80 -14.51 10.22
CA GLU A 81 -1.78 -14.07 9.21
C GLU A 81 -3.22 -14.18 9.72
N GLU A 82 -3.56 -15.27 10.43
CA GLU A 82 -4.86 -15.41 11.13
C GLU A 82 -5.06 -14.31 12.18
N VAL A 83 -4.03 -14.05 13.00
CA VAL A 83 -4.02 -12.95 13.97
C VAL A 83 -4.22 -11.60 13.28
N ALA A 84 -3.53 -11.36 12.17
CA ALA A 84 -3.65 -10.11 11.41
C ALA A 84 -5.07 -9.90 10.88
N LYS A 85 -5.69 -10.96 10.34
CA LYS A 85 -7.07 -10.92 9.84
C LYS A 85 -8.04 -10.55 10.95
N LEU A 86 -8.02 -11.28 12.07
CA LEU A 86 -8.90 -11.00 13.22
C LEU A 86 -8.66 -9.59 13.79
N ASN A 87 -7.41 -9.14 13.79
CA ASN A 87 -7.09 -7.79 14.27
C ASN A 87 -7.56 -6.70 13.31
N CYS A 88 -7.48 -6.92 12.00
CA CYS A 88 -8.03 -6.00 11.01
C CYS A 88 -9.55 -5.88 11.14
N ASP A 89 -10.23 -6.98 11.45
CA ASP A 89 -11.69 -6.99 11.58
C ASP A 89 -12.16 -6.33 12.89
N TYR A 90 -11.44 -6.51 13.99
CA TYR A 90 -11.93 -6.15 15.33
C TYR A 90 -11.02 -5.21 16.14
N GLY A 91 -9.80 -4.97 15.73
CA GLY A 91 -8.89 -4.02 16.37
C GLY A 91 -8.51 -4.38 17.81
N TYR A 92 -7.97 -5.60 18.05
CA TYR A 92 -7.58 -6.05 19.38
C TYR A 92 -6.25 -5.49 19.88
N THR A 93 -5.31 -5.20 18.96
CA THR A 93 -3.95 -4.77 19.27
C THR A 93 -3.34 -3.92 18.16
N ASP A 94 -2.07 -3.57 18.27
CA ASP A 94 -1.34 -2.81 17.26
C ASP A 94 -1.10 -3.62 15.98
N GLN A 95 -1.81 -3.26 14.92
CA GLN A 95 -1.69 -3.91 13.61
C GLN A 95 -0.31 -3.74 12.99
N LYS A 96 0.36 -2.63 13.25
CA LYS A 96 1.71 -2.38 12.71
C LYS A 96 2.73 -3.40 13.22
N GLY A 97 2.65 -3.74 14.51
CA GLY A 97 3.49 -4.78 15.10
C GLY A 97 3.26 -6.14 14.47
N ILE A 98 1.99 -6.53 14.25
CA ILE A 98 1.63 -7.80 13.58
C ILE A 98 2.18 -7.82 12.15
N SER A 99 1.94 -6.78 11.37
CA SER A 99 2.37 -6.69 9.97
C SER A 99 3.89 -6.71 9.81
N THR A 100 4.62 -6.06 10.72
CA THR A 100 6.10 -6.13 10.77
C THR A 100 6.57 -7.54 11.07
N LYS A 101 5.90 -8.24 12.00
CA LYS A 101 6.21 -9.63 12.35
C LYS A 101 5.99 -10.57 11.15
N ILE A 102 4.87 -10.46 10.46
CA ILE A 102 4.57 -11.24 9.26
C ILE A 102 5.67 -11.04 8.21
N THR A 103 6.07 -9.80 7.93
CA THR A 103 7.14 -9.50 6.98
C THR A 103 8.45 -10.21 7.34
N SER A 104 8.86 -10.16 8.61
CA SER A 104 10.04 -10.87 9.09
C SER A 104 9.93 -12.39 8.98
N LEU A 105 8.73 -12.94 9.19
CA LEU A 105 8.49 -14.40 9.11
C LEU A 105 8.55 -14.93 7.69
N TYR A 106 8.14 -14.16 6.68
CA TYR A 106 8.35 -14.54 5.27
C TYR A 106 9.82 -14.76 4.96
N GLU A 107 10.71 -13.88 5.45
CA GLU A 107 12.16 -14.01 5.28
C GLU A 107 12.70 -15.26 5.97
N LYS A 108 12.31 -15.49 7.24
CA LYS A 108 12.74 -16.63 8.04
C LYS A 108 12.24 -17.99 7.51
N ALA A 109 11.03 -18.02 6.97
CA ALA A 109 10.44 -19.19 6.36
C ALA A 109 11.01 -19.52 4.97
N GLY A 110 11.91 -18.66 4.42
CA GLY A 110 12.43 -18.82 3.06
C GLY A 110 11.37 -18.60 1.97
N ARG A 111 10.23 -17.99 2.29
CA ARG A 111 9.08 -17.78 1.41
C ARG A 111 9.04 -16.36 0.83
N THR A 112 10.18 -15.72 0.66
CA THR A 112 10.28 -14.34 0.17
C THR A 112 9.68 -14.15 -1.24
N GLU A 113 9.69 -15.21 -2.06
CA GLU A 113 9.10 -15.18 -3.40
C GLU A 113 7.57 -15.33 -3.37
N GLU A 114 7.02 -15.96 -2.34
CA GLU A 114 5.58 -16.16 -2.15
C GLU A 114 4.94 -15.03 -1.37
N GLY A 115 5.76 -14.34 -0.58
CA GLY A 115 5.34 -13.18 0.19
C GLY A 115 4.82 -12.07 -0.71
N PRO A 116 4.04 -11.14 -0.17
CA PRO A 116 3.67 -9.95 -0.90
C PRO A 116 4.95 -9.33 -1.46
N SER A 117 4.90 -8.86 -2.70
CA SER A 117 6.01 -8.20 -3.39
C SER A 117 6.70 -7.09 -2.57
N VAL A 118 6.07 -6.70 -1.49
CA VAL A 118 6.55 -5.86 -0.38
C VAL A 118 7.84 -6.37 0.25
N VAL A 119 8.00 -7.70 0.38
CA VAL A 119 9.19 -8.33 0.96
C VAL A 119 10.30 -8.43 -0.08
N ASN A 120 9.94 -8.47 -1.35
CA ASN A 120 10.86 -8.59 -2.48
C ASN A 120 11.49 -7.23 -2.84
N ASN A 121 12.12 -6.58 -1.87
CA ASN A 121 12.96 -5.39 -2.11
C ASN A 121 14.16 -5.71 -3.03
N LYS A 122 14.41 -6.98 -3.34
CA LYS A 122 15.59 -7.40 -4.09
C LYS A 122 15.62 -6.86 -5.51
N SER A 123 14.49 -6.84 -6.22
CA SER A 123 14.48 -6.37 -7.60
C SER A 123 14.71 -4.86 -7.72
N VAL A 124 14.26 -4.08 -6.72
CA VAL A 124 14.44 -2.62 -6.71
C VAL A 124 15.75 -2.21 -6.02
N THR A 125 16.27 -3.04 -5.09
CA THR A 125 17.53 -2.77 -4.36
C THR A 125 18.79 -3.23 -5.11
N LEU A 126 18.67 -4.14 -6.07
CA LEU A 126 19.80 -4.66 -6.84
C LEU A 126 20.01 -3.96 -8.18
N ALA A 127 19.30 -2.87 -8.48
CA ALA A 127 19.61 -2.07 -9.65
C ALA A 127 21.06 -1.58 -9.57
N ASP A 128 21.84 -1.86 -10.62
CA ASP A 128 23.17 -1.30 -10.73
C ASP A 128 23.09 0.20 -11.02
N TYR A 129 23.35 1.00 -9.99
CA TYR A 129 23.31 2.45 -10.11
C TYR A 129 24.54 3.06 -10.74
N SER A 130 25.60 2.27 -11.01
CA SER A 130 26.82 2.75 -11.63
C SER A 130 26.59 3.28 -13.06
N GLN A 131 25.57 2.79 -13.74
CA GLN A 131 25.15 3.25 -15.07
C GLN A 131 24.44 4.61 -15.08
N TYR A 132 24.00 5.08 -13.91
CA TYR A 132 23.31 6.35 -13.81
C TYR A 132 24.31 7.49 -13.58
N ARG A 133 24.28 8.49 -14.46
CA ARG A 133 25.10 9.72 -14.30
C ARG A 133 24.71 10.54 -13.08
N PHE A 134 23.49 10.34 -12.57
CA PHE A 134 22.92 11.06 -11.46
C PHE A 134 21.95 10.19 -10.67
N THR A 135 22.07 10.22 -9.34
CA THR A 135 21.15 9.55 -8.42
C THR A 135 20.89 10.43 -7.21
N LEU A 136 19.63 10.76 -6.96
CA LEU A 136 19.18 11.52 -5.81
C LEU A 136 18.31 10.67 -4.91
N GLN A 137 18.65 10.59 -3.63
CA GLN A 137 17.86 9.89 -2.64
C GLN A 137 16.91 10.85 -1.92
N ASN A 138 15.68 10.39 -1.65
CA ASN A 138 14.62 11.13 -0.97
C ASN A 138 14.44 12.55 -1.54
N PRO A 139 14.18 12.70 -2.85
CA PRO A 139 14.05 13.99 -3.48
C PRO A 139 12.90 14.77 -2.86
N ILE A 140 13.11 16.06 -2.69
CA ILE A 140 12.04 16.96 -2.27
C ILE A 140 11.11 17.15 -3.46
N SER A 141 9.84 16.92 -3.25
CA SER A 141 8.78 17.22 -4.19
C SER A 141 7.73 18.10 -3.53
N LYS A 142 7.15 19.01 -4.32
CA LYS A 142 5.95 19.74 -3.94
C LYS A 142 4.76 19.01 -4.57
N GLY A 143 3.70 18.84 -3.88
CA GLY A 143 2.50 18.24 -4.46
C GLY A 143 1.34 18.35 -3.51
N LYS A 144 0.13 18.22 -4.06
CA LYS A 144 -1.02 17.94 -3.24
C LYS A 144 -0.69 16.62 -2.55
N LYS A 145 -0.55 16.64 -1.25
CA LYS A 145 -0.58 15.43 -0.46
C LYS A 145 -2.02 14.93 -0.56
N ASP A 146 -2.31 14.17 -1.62
CA ASP A 146 -3.42 13.26 -1.48
C ASP A 146 -3.10 12.37 -0.29
N ASN A 147 -4.12 11.79 0.31
CA ASN A 147 -4.02 10.91 1.47
C ASN A 147 -3.23 9.62 1.16
N THR A 148 -2.38 9.62 0.14
CA THR A 148 -1.56 8.48 -0.22
C THR A 148 -0.32 8.44 0.64
N THR A 149 -0.04 7.28 1.12
CA THR A 149 1.17 6.92 1.84
C THR A 149 2.36 6.71 0.90
N THR A 150 2.24 7.17 -0.36
CA THR A 150 3.26 7.01 -1.39
C THR A 150 4.26 8.17 -1.36
N LYS A 151 5.54 7.82 -1.39
CA LYS A 151 6.65 8.80 -1.46
C LYS A 151 7.68 8.36 -2.50
N ILE A 152 8.37 9.31 -3.11
CA ILE A 152 9.53 9.04 -3.94
C ILE A 152 10.72 8.80 -3.01
N VAL A 153 11.40 7.66 -3.18
CA VAL A 153 12.58 7.30 -2.38
C VAL A 153 13.88 7.53 -3.15
N ARG A 154 13.83 7.47 -4.49
CA ARG A 154 15.02 7.69 -5.33
C ARG A 154 14.64 8.15 -6.74
N VAL A 155 15.46 8.98 -7.32
CA VAL A 155 15.45 9.33 -8.74
C VAL A 155 16.85 9.09 -9.29
N SER A 156 16.96 8.35 -10.38
CA SER A 156 18.22 8.05 -11.07
C SER A 156 18.07 8.36 -12.55
N CYS A 157 19.02 9.06 -13.12
CA CYS A 157 19.01 9.47 -14.54
C CYS A 157 20.26 8.96 -15.24
N SER A 158 20.09 8.29 -16.37
CA SER A 158 21.13 7.92 -17.31
C SER A 158 20.90 8.63 -18.66
N ASP A 159 21.73 8.32 -19.64
CA ASP A 159 21.57 8.87 -21.01
C ASP A 159 20.42 8.19 -21.76
N SER A 160 19.94 7.04 -21.29
CA SER A 160 18.88 6.25 -21.92
C SER A 160 17.57 6.31 -21.19
N GLU A 161 17.59 6.48 -19.86
CA GLU A 161 16.37 6.38 -19.02
C GLU A 161 16.41 7.27 -17.77
N THR A 162 15.21 7.52 -17.26
CA THR A 162 14.95 8.07 -15.94
C THR A 162 14.20 7.04 -15.12
N ARG A 163 14.79 6.63 -14.00
CA ARG A 163 14.23 5.68 -13.05
C ARG A 163 13.74 6.42 -11.80
N ILE A 164 12.48 6.22 -11.43
CA ILE A 164 11.88 6.81 -10.23
C ILE A 164 11.43 5.66 -9.34
N GLU A 165 12.04 5.55 -8.18
CA GLU A 165 11.65 4.55 -7.17
C GLU A 165 10.74 5.18 -6.13
N LEU A 166 9.67 4.46 -5.83
CA LEU A 166 8.65 4.89 -4.89
C LEU A 166 8.43 3.83 -3.82
N GLU A 167 7.94 4.29 -2.67
CA GLU A 167 7.48 3.44 -1.58
C GLU A 167 6.03 3.83 -1.26
N CYS A 168 5.13 2.85 -1.33
CA CYS A 168 3.74 2.98 -0.94
C CYS A 168 3.49 2.15 0.32
N GLU A 169 2.79 2.69 1.31
CA GLU A 169 2.39 1.98 2.52
C GLU A 169 0.88 1.71 2.49
N ALA A 170 0.48 0.46 2.72
CA ALA A 170 -0.92 0.10 2.78
C ALA A 170 -1.59 0.70 4.02
N VAL A 171 -2.79 1.24 3.87
CA VAL A 171 -3.58 1.85 4.96
C VAL A 171 -4.71 0.96 5.45
N PHE A 172 -5.08 -0.05 4.66
CA PHE A 172 -6.10 -1.06 5.01
C PHE A 172 -5.72 -2.42 4.42
N PRO A 173 -6.36 -3.52 4.88
CA PRO A 173 -6.13 -4.86 4.33
C PRO A 173 -6.49 -4.96 2.85
N ASN A 174 -5.74 -5.78 2.11
CA ASN A 174 -5.91 -5.97 0.66
C ASN A 174 -5.92 -4.64 -0.10
N PHE A 175 -4.93 -3.81 0.19
CA PHE A 175 -4.76 -2.51 -0.44
C PHE A 175 -4.30 -2.68 -1.88
N ASP A 176 -5.19 -2.38 -2.83
CA ASP A 176 -4.92 -2.47 -4.26
C ASP A 176 -4.20 -1.22 -4.75
N VAL A 177 -3.09 -1.44 -5.46
CA VAL A 177 -2.32 -0.37 -6.09
C VAL A 177 -1.89 -0.75 -7.49
N CYS A 178 -2.05 0.16 -8.43
CA CYS A 178 -1.58 0.00 -9.81
C CYS A 178 -1.18 1.35 -10.40
N ILE A 179 -0.41 1.34 -11.46
CA ILE A 179 0.02 2.54 -12.17
C ILE A 179 -0.73 2.67 -13.49
N GLN A 180 -1.31 3.85 -13.74
CA GLN A 180 -1.98 4.11 -15.00
C GLN A 180 -0.98 4.11 -16.18
N PRO A 181 -1.26 3.39 -17.29
CA PRO A 181 -0.36 3.34 -18.44
C PRO A 181 -0.08 4.73 -19.07
N GLY A 182 -0.99 5.70 -18.84
CA GLY A 182 -0.84 7.07 -19.29
C GLY A 182 0.06 7.95 -18.44
N THR A 183 0.66 7.43 -17.37
CA THR A 183 1.59 8.14 -16.48
C THR A 183 2.76 8.71 -17.27
N TYR A 184 3.19 9.92 -16.92
CA TYR A 184 4.29 10.59 -17.62
C TYR A 184 5.08 11.49 -16.68
N ILE A 185 6.31 11.79 -17.08
CA ILE A 185 7.11 12.87 -16.52
C ILE A 185 7.18 14.05 -17.48
N LYS A 186 7.39 15.24 -16.94
CA LYS A 186 7.51 16.47 -17.73
C LYS A 186 8.45 17.45 -17.06
N SER A 187 9.50 17.90 -17.74
CA SER A 187 10.36 18.99 -17.31
C SER A 187 10.05 20.28 -18.09
N LYS A 188 10.56 21.42 -17.59
CA LYS A 188 10.40 22.70 -18.28
C LYS A 188 11.10 22.64 -19.65
N GLY A 189 10.37 22.99 -20.69
CA GLY A 189 10.89 22.97 -22.07
C GLY A 189 10.90 21.62 -22.76
N SER A 190 10.50 20.53 -22.07
CA SER A 190 10.33 19.22 -22.69
C SER A 190 8.87 18.86 -22.91
N GLY A 191 8.61 17.98 -23.87
CA GLY A 191 7.32 17.33 -24.03
C GLY A 191 7.02 16.35 -22.87
N LYS A 192 5.86 15.71 -22.93
CA LYS A 192 5.51 14.61 -22.02
C LYS A 192 6.35 13.37 -22.39
N MET A 193 7.10 12.85 -21.43
CA MET A 193 7.80 11.58 -21.56
C MET A 193 6.97 10.52 -20.86
N ARG A 194 6.36 9.62 -21.64
CA ARG A 194 5.44 8.60 -21.14
C ARG A 194 6.19 7.49 -20.42
N LEU A 195 5.50 6.82 -19.49
CA LEU A 195 5.96 5.62 -18.83
C LEU A 195 6.40 4.57 -19.88
N SER A 196 7.60 4.06 -19.74
CA SER A 196 8.17 3.01 -20.58
C SER A 196 7.88 1.62 -20.01
N SER A 197 8.11 1.45 -18.72
CA SER A 197 7.87 0.20 -18.00
C SER A 197 7.75 0.44 -16.49
N VAL A 198 7.35 -0.59 -15.77
CA VAL A 198 7.27 -0.61 -14.31
C VAL A 198 8.01 -1.84 -13.78
N GLU A 199 8.48 -1.77 -12.54
CA GLU A 199 9.05 -2.90 -11.83
C GLU A 199 8.38 -3.03 -10.46
N ASN A 200 8.08 -4.25 -10.07
CA ASN A 200 7.47 -4.63 -8.79
C ASN A 200 6.11 -3.96 -8.52
N ILE A 201 5.38 -3.57 -9.54
CA ILE A 201 4.01 -3.07 -9.49
C ILE A 201 3.30 -3.40 -10.80
N ALA A 202 1.99 -3.63 -10.72
CA ALA A 202 1.17 -3.85 -11.91
C ALA A 202 0.74 -2.53 -12.55
N THR A 203 0.46 -2.58 -13.86
CA THR A 203 -0.25 -1.49 -14.55
C THR A 203 -1.74 -1.75 -14.59
N CYS A 204 -2.54 -0.69 -14.37
CA CYS A 204 -3.99 -0.77 -14.44
C CYS A 204 -4.47 -1.31 -15.80
N PRO A 205 -5.52 -2.18 -15.85
CA PRO A 205 -6.45 -2.46 -14.76
C PRO A 205 -6.01 -3.56 -13.79
N THR A 206 -4.89 -4.24 -14.02
CA THR A 206 -4.35 -5.22 -13.06
C THR A 206 -3.78 -4.48 -11.87
N CYS A 207 -4.02 -4.99 -10.65
CA CYS A 207 -3.51 -4.40 -9.41
C CYS A 207 -2.50 -5.30 -8.73
N THR A 208 -1.57 -4.69 -8.01
CA THR A 208 -0.73 -5.33 -7.01
C THR A 208 -1.43 -5.19 -5.67
N VAL A 209 -1.64 -6.29 -4.95
CA VAL A 209 -2.32 -6.30 -3.66
C VAL A 209 -1.28 -6.27 -2.55
N ILE A 210 -1.44 -5.34 -1.60
CA ILE A 210 -0.68 -5.33 -0.36
C ILE A 210 -1.61 -5.87 0.74
N PRO A 211 -1.37 -7.07 1.27
CA PRO A 211 -2.38 -7.77 2.07
C PRO A 211 -2.66 -7.12 3.42
N TRP A 212 -1.66 -6.52 4.06
CA TRP A 212 -1.83 -6.01 5.42
C TRP A 212 -1.51 -4.52 5.54
N PRO A 213 -2.22 -3.78 6.41
CA PRO A 213 -1.91 -2.38 6.72
C PRO A 213 -0.47 -2.23 7.21
N TYR A 214 0.13 -1.08 6.95
CA TYR A 214 1.53 -0.75 7.29
C TYR A 214 2.61 -1.55 6.55
N GLN A 215 2.25 -2.53 5.74
CA GLN A 215 3.21 -3.12 4.80
C GLN A 215 3.54 -2.12 3.71
N LYS A 216 4.78 -2.19 3.24
CA LYS A 216 5.31 -1.25 2.25
C LYS A 216 5.67 -1.97 0.97
N LEU A 217 5.22 -1.43 -0.14
CA LEU A 217 5.61 -1.84 -1.48
C LEU A 217 6.62 -0.84 -2.02
N ARG A 218 7.81 -1.32 -2.40
CA ARG A 218 8.76 -0.56 -3.22
C ARG A 218 8.65 -0.98 -4.65
N PHE A 219 8.62 -0.01 -5.53
CA PHE A 219 8.48 -0.21 -6.97
C PHE A 219 9.21 0.87 -7.74
N ALA A 220 9.45 0.64 -9.02
CA ALA A 220 10.08 1.62 -9.89
C ALA A 220 9.23 1.91 -11.12
N LEU A 221 9.29 3.15 -11.55
CA LEU A 221 8.74 3.64 -12.80
C LEU A 221 9.90 4.06 -13.70
N LEU A 222 9.91 3.55 -14.94
CA LEU A 222 10.94 3.84 -15.92
C LEU A 222 10.38 4.70 -17.03
N PHE A 223 11.12 5.74 -17.40
CA PHE A 223 10.77 6.72 -18.42
C PHE A 223 11.96 6.93 -19.36
N PRO A 224 11.75 7.49 -20.55
CA PRO A 224 12.86 8.00 -21.38
C PRO A 224 13.75 8.98 -20.59
N ALA A 225 14.99 9.12 -21.02
CA ALA A 225 15.96 9.99 -20.37
C ALA A 225 15.45 11.45 -20.28
N LEU A 226 15.57 12.03 -19.09
CA LEU A 226 15.38 13.47 -18.93
C LEU A 226 16.50 14.22 -19.65
N PRO A 227 16.21 15.37 -20.29
CA PRO A 227 17.24 16.23 -20.86
C PRO A 227 18.30 16.60 -19.80
N GLU A 228 19.57 16.68 -20.20
CA GLU A 228 20.66 17.04 -19.28
C GLU A 228 20.46 18.42 -18.63
N THR A 229 19.76 19.29 -19.32
CA THR A 229 19.40 20.64 -18.84
C THR A 229 18.24 20.66 -17.86
N ALA A 230 17.56 19.51 -17.63
CA ALA A 230 16.46 19.44 -16.70
C ALA A 230 16.98 19.57 -15.26
N GLU A 231 16.49 20.55 -14.54
CA GLU A 231 16.76 20.75 -13.11
C GLU A 231 15.61 20.26 -12.24
N VAL A 232 14.40 20.35 -12.80
CA VAL A 232 13.15 20.03 -12.12
C VAL A 232 12.19 19.36 -13.10
N PHE A 233 11.44 18.38 -12.62
CA PHE A 233 10.36 17.76 -13.39
C PHE A 233 9.16 17.43 -12.51
N ASP A 234 8.04 17.14 -13.15
CA ASP A 234 6.82 16.63 -12.51
C ASP A 234 6.60 15.19 -12.91
N LEU A 235 6.09 14.36 -11.99
CA LEU A 235 5.55 13.04 -12.23
C LEU A 235 4.02 13.12 -12.09
N ILE A 236 3.29 12.74 -13.14
CA ILE A 236 1.84 12.96 -13.24
C ILE A 236 1.14 11.69 -13.72
N GLU A 237 0.15 11.27 -12.97
CA GLU A 237 -0.82 10.26 -13.37
C GLU A 237 -2.12 10.96 -13.82
N PRO A 238 -2.51 10.87 -15.12
CA PRO A 238 -3.54 11.76 -15.67
C PRO A 238 -4.94 11.58 -15.10
N SER A 239 -5.29 10.35 -14.74
CA SER A 239 -6.64 9.95 -14.30
C SER A 239 -6.82 9.96 -12.79
N SER A 240 -5.81 10.40 -12.05
CA SER A 240 -5.82 10.44 -10.60
C SER A 240 -5.32 11.79 -10.08
N ASP A 241 -5.52 12.04 -8.79
CA ASP A 241 -4.92 13.17 -8.08
C ASP A 241 -3.45 12.90 -7.71
N TRP A 242 -2.91 11.76 -8.11
CA TRP A 242 -1.55 11.36 -7.80
C TRP A 242 -0.53 12.10 -8.66
N LYS A 243 0.07 13.15 -8.07
CA LYS A 243 0.98 14.07 -8.75
C LYS A 243 2.09 14.48 -7.80
N PHE A 244 3.33 14.29 -8.23
CA PHE A 244 4.51 14.84 -7.58
C PHE A 244 5.06 15.96 -8.44
N LYS A 245 5.15 17.17 -7.88
CA LYS A 245 5.60 18.35 -8.60
C LYS A 245 6.95 18.83 -8.08
N ASP A 246 7.65 19.56 -8.93
CA ASP A 246 8.93 20.18 -8.61
C ASP A 246 9.95 19.17 -8.05
N ILE A 247 9.99 17.95 -8.61
CA ILE A 247 10.99 16.94 -8.25
C ILE A 247 12.34 17.43 -8.77
N ARG A 248 13.29 17.65 -7.88
CA ARG A 248 14.63 18.10 -8.27
C ARG A 248 15.42 16.95 -8.89
N CYS A 249 16.20 17.25 -9.93
CA CYS A 249 17.10 16.32 -10.62
C CYS A 249 18.57 16.62 -10.34
N LYS A 250 18.88 17.70 -9.69
CA LYS A 250 20.24 18.14 -9.36
C LYS A 250 20.27 18.84 -8.01
#